data_77f683768094488b25311bd98ef7ff37
#
_entry.id   77f683768094488b25311bd98ef7ff37
#
_cell.length_a   1.000
_cell.length_b   1.000
_cell.length_c   1.000
_cell.angle_alpha   90.00
_cell.angle_beta   90.00
_cell.angle_gamma   90.00
#
_symmetry.space_group_name_H-M   'P 1'
#
loop_
_entity.id
_entity.type
_entity.pdbx_description
1 polymer ?
#
loop_
_entity_poly.entity_id
_entity_poly.type
_entity_poly.pdbx_seq_one_letter_code
_entity_poly.pdbx_strand_id
1 'polypeptide(L)'
;VKPERLFLAISLIAGLAFALLQPLFIEPDSSYHFDKAMYISNTVVDRTKVGLSGEDYQSSPIPFTTVSSMMQKGVYFENFFETKLPVISKEKVVDKRVKGTTWYKDIMHLVPSFGVKFGHAIFPSIGVMVITARLLVLLFFSISMYFIIRYLKAYRMLFVIISVTP
;
A
#
# COMPACT_ATOMS: atom_id res chain seq x y z
N VAL A 1 31.60 -2.05 4.28
CA VAL A 1 30.31 -1.38 4.49
C VAL A 1 29.60 -2.05 5.66
N LYS A 2 28.98 -1.28 6.56
CA LYS A 2 28.23 -1.86 7.70
C LYS A 2 26.96 -2.53 7.17
N PRO A 3 26.65 -3.78 7.60
CA PRO A 3 25.51 -4.54 7.07
C PRO A 3 24.17 -3.80 7.12
N GLU A 4 23.89 -3.11 8.23
CA GLU A 4 22.67 -2.35 8.42
C GLU A 4 22.53 -1.17 7.42
N ARG A 5 23.64 -0.56 7.02
CA ARG A 5 23.63 0.52 6.02
C ARG A 5 23.46 -0.03 4.61
N LEU A 6 24.06 -1.19 4.32
CA LEU A 6 23.88 -1.87 3.04
C LEU A 6 22.42 -2.28 2.86
N PHE A 7 21.83 -2.89 3.90
CA PHE A 7 20.41 -3.21 3.90
C PHE A 7 19.56 -1.97 3.62
N LEU A 8 19.77 -0.88 4.38
CA LEU A 8 18.98 0.34 4.23
C LEU A 8 19.05 0.90 2.80
N ALA A 9 20.24 0.93 2.21
CA ALA A 9 20.42 1.41 0.83
C ALA A 9 19.68 0.53 -0.18
N ILE A 10 19.83 -0.80 -0.10
CA ILE A 10 19.17 -1.74 -1.02
C ILE A 10 17.66 -1.68 -0.85
N SER A 11 17.16 -1.75 0.39
CA SER A 11 15.71 -1.76 0.66
C SER A 11 15.04 -0.46 0.20
N LEU A 12 15.68 0.70 0.39
CA LEU A 12 15.12 1.97 -0.05
C LEU A 12 15.14 2.09 -1.57
N ILE A 13 16.23 1.73 -2.26
CA ILE A 13 16.31 1.83 -3.72
C ILE A 13 15.33 0.86 -4.38
N ALA A 14 15.39 -0.43 -4.03
CA ALA A 14 14.52 -1.43 -4.61
C ALA A 14 13.05 -1.19 -4.19
N GLY A 15 12.80 -0.92 -2.91
CA GLY A 15 11.47 -0.66 -2.40
C GLY A 15 10.82 0.58 -3.00
N LEU A 16 11.58 1.66 -3.24
CA LEU A 16 11.09 2.84 -3.94
C LEU A 16 10.71 2.51 -5.38
N ALA A 17 11.55 1.76 -6.09
CA ALA A 17 11.23 1.29 -7.44
C ALA A 17 9.93 0.49 -7.46
N PHE A 18 9.77 -0.49 -6.56
CA PHE A 18 8.52 -1.27 -6.46
C PHE A 18 7.32 -0.41 -6.08
N ALA A 19 7.44 0.48 -5.09
CA ALA A 19 6.35 1.33 -4.64
C ALA A 19 5.79 2.22 -5.77
N LEU A 20 6.66 2.69 -6.67
CA LEU A 20 6.29 3.62 -7.74
C LEU A 20 5.94 2.92 -9.06
N LEU A 21 6.64 1.82 -9.40
CA LEU A 21 6.51 1.17 -10.71
C LEU A 21 5.47 0.06 -10.72
N GLN A 22 5.18 -0.55 -9.56
CA GLN A 22 4.19 -1.61 -9.50
C GLN A 22 2.78 -1.05 -9.69
N PRO A 23 2.01 -1.57 -10.66
CA PRO A 23 0.63 -1.13 -10.87
C PRO A 23 -0.22 -1.25 -9.60
N LEU A 24 -1.25 -0.40 -9.50
CA LEU A 24 -2.14 -0.42 -8.35
C LEU A 24 -3.11 -1.61 -8.46
N PHE A 25 -3.41 -2.24 -7.34
CA PHE A 25 -4.44 -3.29 -7.21
C PHE A 25 -4.21 -4.55 -8.05
N ILE A 26 -2.96 -4.93 -8.32
CA ILE A 26 -2.63 -6.21 -8.95
C ILE A 26 -2.33 -7.32 -7.92
N GLU A 27 -2.06 -6.96 -6.68
CA GLU A 27 -1.80 -7.91 -5.61
C GLU A 27 -3.11 -8.56 -5.13
N PRO A 28 -3.06 -9.84 -4.72
CA PRO A 28 -4.22 -10.47 -4.08
C PRO A 28 -4.73 -9.65 -2.89
N ASP A 29 -6.05 -9.57 -2.74
CA ASP A 29 -6.70 -8.84 -1.64
C ASP A 29 -6.34 -7.35 -1.49
N SER A 30 -5.68 -6.75 -2.48
CA SER A 30 -5.24 -5.36 -2.42
C SER A 30 -6.38 -4.38 -2.18
N SER A 31 -7.55 -4.64 -2.72
CA SER A 31 -8.75 -3.83 -2.48
C SER A 31 -9.24 -3.92 -1.03
N TYR A 32 -9.21 -5.12 -0.42
CA TYR A 32 -9.52 -5.29 0.99
C TYR A 32 -8.54 -4.53 1.88
N HIS A 33 -7.25 -4.67 1.64
CA HIS A 33 -6.22 -3.98 2.42
C HIS A 33 -6.34 -2.45 2.30
N PHE A 34 -6.67 -1.95 1.12
CA PHE A 34 -6.89 -0.53 0.91
C PHE A 34 -8.17 -0.04 1.62
N ASP A 35 -9.29 -0.74 1.45
CA ASP A 35 -10.55 -0.42 2.14
C ASP A 35 -10.37 -0.45 3.66
N LYS A 36 -9.60 -1.42 4.17
CA LYS A 36 -9.28 -1.52 5.59
C LYS A 36 -8.46 -0.34 6.09
N ALA A 37 -7.44 0.07 5.35
CA ALA A 37 -6.62 1.23 5.68
C ALA A 37 -7.46 2.53 5.66
N MET A 38 -8.33 2.69 4.66
CA MET A 38 -9.28 3.82 4.59
C MET A 38 -10.24 3.82 5.79
N TYR A 39 -10.77 2.65 6.15
CA TYR A 39 -11.71 2.50 7.27
C TYR A 39 -11.08 2.88 8.60
N ILE A 40 -9.85 2.41 8.87
CA ILE A 40 -9.11 2.73 10.10
C ILE A 40 -8.77 4.23 10.16
N SER A 41 -8.34 4.81 9.05
CA SER A 41 -7.94 6.23 8.99
C SER A 41 -9.10 7.21 8.97
N ASN A 42 -10.35 6.76 8.92
CA ASN A 42 -11.54 7.59 8.66
C ASN A 42 -11.47 8.36 7.32
N THR A 43 -10.83 7.79 6.30
CA THR A 43 -10.62 8.43 5.00
C THR A 43 -11.22 7.56 3.89
N VAL A 44 -12.44 7.08 4.09
CA VAL A 44 -13.14 6.25 3.12
C VAL A 44 -13.54 7.11 1.92
N VAL A 45 -13.15 6.68 0.72
CA VAL A 45 -13.56 7.27 -0.57
C VAL A 45 -14.31 6.23 -1.40
N ASP A 46 -15.11 6.71 -2.34
CA ASP A 46 -15.86 5.83 -3.26
C ASP A 46 -14.97 5.38 -4.42
N ARG A 47 -14.28 4.25 -4.22
CA ARG A 47 -13.38 3.68 -5.23
C ARG A 47 -14.11 3.12 -6.47
N THR A 48 -15.44 2.94 -6.40
CA THR A 48 -16.20 2.47 -7.57
C THR A 48 -16.21 3.50 -8.70
N LYS A 49 -16.03 4.77 -8.39
CA LYS A 49 -15.94 5.87 -9.37
C LYS A 49 -14.73 5.76 -10.30
N VAL A 50 -13.72 4.99 -9.92
CA VAL A 50 -12.54 4.73 -10.74
C VAL A 50 -12.47 3.28 -11.23
N GLY A 51 -13.61 2.59 -11.26
CA GLY A 51 -13.71 1.22 -11.78
C GLY A 51 -13.31 0.12 -10.80
N LEU A 52 -13.05 0.43 -9.53
CA LEU A 52 -12.73 -0.53 -8.49
C LEU A 52 -14.01 -0.97 -7.76
N SER A 53 -14.92 -1.60 -8.47
CA SER A 53 -16.16 -2.15 -7.91
C SER A 53 -15.96 -3.60 -7.47
N GLY A 54 -16.47 -3.96 -6.33
CA GLY A 54 -16.50 -5.34 -5.86
C GLY A 54 -15.80 -5.56 -4.53
N GLU A 55 -16.22 -6.62 -3.86
CA GLU A 55 -15.68 -7.13 -2.60
C GLU A 55 -14.75 -8.32 -2.86
N ASP A 56 -14.17 -8.39 -4.06
CA ASP A 56 -13.42 -9.55 -4.51
C ASP A 56 -12.12 -9.68 -3.70
N TYR A 57 -12.00 -10.79 -3.00
CA TYR A 57 -10.93 -11.06 -2.05
C TYR A 57 -9.95 -12.13 -2.53
N GLN A 58 -10.27 -12.81 -3.61
CA GLN A 58 -9.44 -13.92 -4.11
C GLN A 58 -8.46 -13.49 -5.18
N SER A 59 -8.72 -12.35 -5.80
CA SER A 59 -7.88 -11.81 -6.87
C SER A 59 -7.96 -10.29 -6.87
N SER A 60 -7.06 -9.65 -7.59
CA SER A 60 -7.22 -8.25 -7.90
C SER A 60 -8.62 -8.01 -8.48
N PRO A 61 -9.37 -6.99 -8.01
CA PRO A 61 -10.68 -6.67 -8.56
C PRO A 61 -10.60 -6.22 -10.03
N ILE A 62 -9.40 -5.99 -10.52
CA ILE A 62 -9.14 -5.59 -11.89
C ILE A 62 -8.56 -6.81 -12.63
N PRO A 63 -9.27 -7.39 -13.61
CA PRO A 63 -8.72 -8.43 -14.46
C PRO A 63 -7.40 -7.97 -15.12
N PHE A 64 -6.47 -8.89 -15.34
CA PHE A 64 -5.18 -8.57 -15.97
C PHE A 64 -5.30 -7.77 -17.26
N THR A 65 -6.27 -8.09 -18.09
CA THR A 65 -6.60 -7.35 -19.31
C THR A 65 -7.00 -5.90 -19.05
N THR A 66 -7.76 -5.66 -17.97
CA THR A 66 -8.18 -4.32 -17.56
C THR A 66 -7.01 -3.52 -16.98
N VAL A 67 -6.13 -4.17 -16.19
CA VAL A 67 -4.89 -3.55 -15.69
C VAL A 67 -4.01 -3.14 -16.86
N SER A 68 -3.81 -4.03 -17.84
CA SER A 68 -3.05 -3.71 -19.05
C SER A 68 -3.65 -2.52 -19.81
N SER A 69 -4.98 -2.44 -19.91
CA SER A 69 -5.67 -1.33 -20.55
C SER A 69 -5.55 -0.04 -19.73
N MET A 70 -5.62 -0.13 -18.41
CA MET A 70 -5.48 1.04 -17.51
C MET A 70 -4.05 1.58 -17.47
N MET A 71 -3.05 0.74 -17.74
CA MET A 71 -1.67 1.16 -17.89
C MET A 71 -1.38 1.85 -19.23
N GLN A 72 -2.28 1.71 -20.19
CA GLN A 72 -2.19 2.50 -21.41
C GLN A 72 -2.49 3.97 -21.09
N LYS A 73 -1.66 4.83 -21.64
CA LYS A 73 -1.63 6.27 -21.46
C LYS A 73 -3.03 6.91 -21.34
N GLY A 74 -3.30 7.53 -20.24
CA GLY A 74 -4.53 8.29 -20.02
C GLY A 74 -5.45 7.62 -19.01
N VAL A 75 -5.97 6.44 -19.28
CA VAL A 75 -7.01 5.81 -18.44
C VAL A 75 -6.50 5.51 -17.02
N TYR A 76 -5.27 4.98 -16.90
CA TYR A 76 -4.67 4.70 -15.59
C TYR A 76 -4.42 5.99 -14.79
N PHE A 77 -3.80 6.99 -15.43
CA PHE A 77 -3.51 8.25 -14.75
C PHE A 77 -4.78 9.04 -14.45
N GLU A 78 -5.71 9.15 -15.40
CA GLU A 78 -6.97 9.86 -15.23
C GLU A 78 -7.78 9.26 -14.07
N ASN A 79 -7.99 7.95 -14.09
CA ASN A 79 -8.80 7.29 -13.06
C ASN A 79 -8.13 7.29 -11.68
N PHE A 80 -6.84 6.95 -11.58
CA PHE A 80 -6.20 6.73 -10.28
C PHE A 80 -5.49 7.97 -9.73
N PHE A 81 -5.02 8.87 -10.56
CA PHE A 81 -4.20 10.00 -10.09
C PHE A 81 -4.86 11.36 -10.27
N GLU A 82 -5.75 11.54 -11.24
CA GLU A 82 -6.39 12.82 -11.50
C GLU A 82 -7.79 12.93 -10.90
N THR A 83 -8.51 11.81 -10.80
CA THR A 83 -9.86 11.80 -10.25
C THR A 83 -9.85 12.05 -8.73
N LYS A 84 -10.38 13.21 -8.34
CA LYS A 84 -10.53 13.58 -6.94
C LYS A 84 -11.73 12.91 -6.30
N LEU A 85 -11.51 12.24 -5.20
CA LEU A 85 -12.53 11.51 -4.46
C LEU A 85 -12.68 12.11 -3.04
N PRO A 86 -13.82 12.73 -2.74
CA PRO A 86 -14.08 13.23 -1.39
C PRO A 86 -14.28 12.08 -0.40
N VAL A 87 -14.01 12.35 0.87
CA VAL A 87 -14.31 11.42 1.96
C VAL A 87 -15.81 11.24 2.07
N ILE A 88 -16.23 10.00 2.18
CA ILE A 88 -17.61 9.59 2.40
C ILE A 88 -17.78 8.91 3.76
N SER A 89 -19.03 8.63 4.15
CA SER A 89 -19.31 7.91 5.39
C SER A 89 -18.64 6.52 5.38
N LYS A 90 -18.08 6.12 6.53
CA LYS A 90 -17.53 4.77 6.75
C LYS A 90 -18.49 3.64 6.39
N GLU A 91 -19.77 3.86 6.57
CA GLU A 91 -20.82 2.88 6.25
C GLU A 91 -20.87 2.54 4.75
N LYS A 92 -20.35 3.42 3.90
CA LYS A 92 -20.31 3.26 2.44
C LYS A 92 -19.02 2.60 1.93
N VAL A 93 -18.16 2.09 2.82
CA VAL A 93 -17.00 1.30 2.39
C VAL A 93 -17.44 0.14 1.50
N VAL A 94 -16.73 -0.08 0.40
CA VAL A 94 -17.13 -1.07 -0.61
C VAL A 94 -17.00 -2.48 -0.06
N ASP A 95 -15.84 -2.84 0.50
CA ASP A 95 -15.66 -4.14 1.14
C ASP A 95 -16.16 -4.13 2.58
N LYS A 96 -17.33 -4.71 2.80
CA LYS A 96 -17.98 -4.74 4.10
C LYS A 96 -17.29 -5.63 5.14
N ARG A 97 -16.40 -6.53 4.71
CA ARG A 97 -15.61 -7.38 5.62
C ARG A 97 -14.71 -6.57 6.55
N VAL A 98 -14.35 -5.33 6.17
CA VAL A 98 -13.50 -4.45 6.99
C VAL A 98 -14.18 -4.02 8.29
N LYS A 99 -15.51 -4.07 8.39
CA LYS A 99 -16.28 -3.61 9.55
C LYS A 99 -16.20 -4.56 10.75
N GLY A 100 -16.01 -5.85 10.53
CA GLY A 100 -16.09 -6.90 11.57
C GLY A 100 -14.74 -7.41 12.06
N THR A 101 -13.67 -6.63 11.96
CA THR A 101 -12.34 -7.12 12.26
C THR A 101 -11.93 -6.97 13.71
N THR A 102 -11.07 -7.89 14.15
CA THR A 102 -10.46 -7.91 15.47
C THR A 102 -9.23 -6.99 15.52
N TRP A 103 -8.91 -6.48 16.70
CA TRP A 103 -7.82 -5.52 16.93
C TRP A 103 -6.47 -5.94 16.32
N TYR A 104 -6.14 -7.25 16.33
CA TYR A 104 -4.86 -7.73 15.76
C TYR A 104 -4.80 -7.61 14.23
N LYS A 105 -5.94 -7.67 13.55
CA LYS A 105 -6.02 -7.39 12.10
C LYS A 105 -5.87 -5.91 11.81
N ASP A 106 -6.27 -5.07 12.74
CA ASP A 106 -6.16 -3.62 12.62
C ASP A 106 -4.71 -3.14 12.76
N ILE A 107 -3.92 -3.76 13.65
CA ILE A 107 -2.49 -3.41 13.85
C ILE A 107 -1.70 -3.46 12.55
N MET A 108 -1.91 -4.48 11.71
CA MET A 108 -1.20 -4.62 10.43
C MET A 108 -1.51 -3.48 9.44
N HIS A 109 -2.68 -2.85 9.61
CA HIS A 109 -3.12 -1.76 8.73
C HIS A 109 -2.87 -0.37 9.31
N LEU A 110 -2.32 -0.24 10.51
CA LEU A 110 -2.07 1.07 11.12
C LEU A 110 -1.11 1.92 10.28
N VAL A 111 0.04 1.36 9.89
CA VAL A 111 1.02 2.09 9.09
C VAL A 111 0.45 2.50 7.73
N PRO A 112 -0.12 1.59 6.91
CA PRO A 112 -0.75 2.00 5.66
C PRO A 112 -1.92 2.98 5.86
N SER A 113 -2.67 2.91 6.97
CA SER A 113 -3.78 3.85 7.22
C SER A 113 -3.30 5.30 7.40
N PHE A 114 -2.16 5.51 8.06
CA PHE A 114 -1.53 6.82 8.12
C PHE A 114 -1.11 7.30 6.73
N GLY A 115 -0.56 6.41 5.89
CA GLY A 115 -0.18 6.73 4.52
C GLY A 115 -1.38 7.12 3.67
N VAL A 116 -2.48 6.38 3.77
CA VAL A 116 -3.76 6.69 3.09
C VAL A 116 -4.27 8.07 3.49
N LYS A 117 -4.32 8.35 4.80
CA LYS A 117 -4.77 9.66 5.31
C LYS A 117 -3.88 10.81 4.84
N PHE A 118 -2.58 10.62 4.91
CA PHE A 118 -1.61 11.61 4.46
C PHE A 118 -1.70 11.84 2.95
N GLY A 119 -1.79 10.76 2.16
CA GLY A 119 -1.97 10.85 0.71
C GLY A 119 -3.23 11.60 0.32
N HIS A 120 -4.36 11.32 0.98
CA HIS A 120 -5.60 12.05 0.75
C HIS A 120 -5.47 13.54 1.08
N ALA A 121 -4.73 13.90 2.12
CA ALA A 121 -4.49 15.29 2.50
C ALA A 121 -3.62 16.04 1.48
N ILE A 122 -2.68 15.34 0.82
CA ILE A 122 -1.86 15.93 -0.26
C ILE A 122 -2.69 16.10 -1.53
N PHE A 123 -3.29 15.00 -1.98
CA PHE A 123 -4.15 14.99 -3.16
C PHE A 123 -5.16 13.84 -3.04
N PRO A 124 -6.48 14.13 -3.05
CA PRO A 124 -7.52 13.15 -2.73
C PRO A 124 -7.80 12.19 -3.91
N SER A 125 -6.79 11.49 -4.37
CA SER A 125 -6.90 10.44 -5.39
C SER A 125 -6.40 9.10 -4.89
N ILE A 126 -6.95 8.02 -5.42
CA ILE A 126 -6.57 6.65 -5.02
C ILE A 126 -5.10 6.38 -5.26
N GLY A 127 -4.55 6.82 -6.39
CA GLY A 127 -3.15 6.61 -6.73
C GLY A 127 -2.21 7.22 -5.69
N VAL A 128 -2.44 8.48 -5.31
CA VAL A 128 -1.63 9.15 -4.29
C VAL A 128 -1.80 8.49 -2.93
N MET A 129 -3.03 8.11 -2.55
CA MET A 129 -3.30 7.41 -1.29
C MET A 129 -2.57 6.07 -1.20
N VAL A 130 -2.58 5.27 -2.26
CA VAL A 130 -1.89 3.96 -2.30
C VAL A 130 -0.37 4.13 -2.31
N ILE A 131 0.17 5.03 -3.13
CA ILE A 131 1.62 5.26 -3.18
C ILE A 131 2.14 5.75 -1.82
N THR A 132 1.48 6.71 -1.21
CA THR A 132 1.89 7.20 0.13
C THR A 132 1.81 6.11 1.19
N ALA A 133 0.81 5.23 1.12
CA ALA A 133 0.72 4.06 2.00
C ALA A 133 1.91 3.11 1.79
N ARG A 134 2.24 2.77 0.54
CA ARG A 134 3.40 1.93 0.19
C ARG A 134 4.71 2.53 0.68
N LEU A 135 4.92 3.83 0.46
CA LEU A 135 6.12 4.54 0.91
C LEU A 135 6.26 4.55 2.42
N LEU A 136 5.16 4.75 3.14
CA LEU A 136 5.18 4.75 4.61
C LEU A 136 5.48 3.37 5.18
N VAL A 137 4.91 2.32 4.59
CA VAL A 137 5.22 0.92 4.94
C VAL A 137 6.69 0.62 4.64
N LEU A 138 7.21 1.02 3.47
CA LEU A 138 8.62 0.85 3.12
C LEU A 138 9.54 1.53 4.13
N LEU A 139 9.28 2.77 4.49
CA LEU A 139 10.06 3.50 5.47
C LEU A 139 10.04 2.81 6.84
N PHE A 140 8.84 2.46 7.31
CA PHE A 140 8.69 1.77 8.59
C PHE A 140 9.44 0.45 8.62
N PHE A 141 9.30 -0.37 7.57
CA PHE A 141 10.01 -1.64 7.43
C PHE A 141 11.53 -1.43 7.39
N SER A 142 12.02 -0.52 6.53
CA SER A 142 13.45 -0.29 6.35
C SER A 142 14.12 0.23 7.63
N ILE A 143 13.47 1.13 8.35
CA ILE A 143 13.99 1.66 9.62
C ILE A 143 13.97 0.58 10.70
N SER A 144 12.89 -0.17 10.83
CA SER A 144 12.78 -1.25 11.81
C SER A 144 13.85 -2.31 11.59
N MET A 145 14.03 -2.75 10.36
CA MET A 145 15.04 -3.75 9.99
C MET A 145 16.48 -3.21 10.15
N TYR A 146 16.70 -1.92 9.85
CA TYR A 146 18.00 -1.28 10.13
C TYR A 146 18.39 -1.42 11.60
N PHE A 147 17.47 -1.12 12.52
CA PHE A 147 17.74 -1.26 13.95
C PHE A 147 17.91 -2.72 14.37
N ILE A 148 17.06 -3.63 13.87
CA ILE A 148 17.20 -5.06 14.17
C ILE A 148 18.59 -5.55 13.75
N ILE A 149 19.01 -5.29 12.51
CA ILE A 149 20.33 -5.73 12.00
C ILE A 149 21.47 -5.08 12.80
N ARG A 150 21.33 -3.81 13.15
CA ARG A 150 22.34 -3.09 13.96
C ARG A 150 22.57 -3.73 15.33
N TYR A 151 21.50 -4.18 15.98
CA TYR A 151 21.57 -4.75 17.32
C TYR A 151 21.85 -6.27 17.37
N LEU A 152 21.80 -6.95 16.23
CA LEU A 152 22.21 -8.35 16.15
C LEU A 152 23.69 -8.50 16.52
N LYS A 153 24.02 -9.50 17.35
CA LYS A 153 25.41 -9.80 17.73
C LYS A 153 26.14 -10.64 16.68
N ALA A 154 25.42 -11.53 15.99
CA ALA A 154 25.97 -12.45 15.00
C ALA A 154 25.09 -12.51 13.73
N TYR A 155 25.62 -13.09 12.65
CA TYR A 155 24.88 -13.37 11.40
C TYR A 155 24.23 -12.18 10.71
N ARG A 156 24.74 -10.95 10.92
CA ARG A 156 24.17 -9.71 10.35
C ARG A 156 24.03 -9.75 8.84
N MET A 157 25.05 -10.27 8.13
CA MET A 157 25.02 -10.37 6.66
C MET A 157 23.98 -11.39 6.17
N LEU A 158 23.84 -12.53 6.85
CA LEU A 158 22.81 -13.52 6.53
C LEU A 158 21.42 -12.90 6.67
N PHE A 159 21.21 -12.10 7.72
CA PHE A 159 19.94 -11.42 7.94
C PHE A 159 19.63 -10.39 6.86
N VAL A 160 20.65 -9.67 6.38
CA VAL A 160 20.52 -8.76 5.22
C VAL A 160 20.06 -9.54 3.98
N ILE A 161 20.71 -10.65 3.66
CA ILE A 161 20.38 -11.48 2.49
C ILE A 161 18.93 -11.95 2.58
N ILE A 162 18.52 -12.54 3.70
CA ILE A 162 17.14 -13.05 3.88
C ILE A 162 16.11 -11.91 3.79
N SER A 163 16.42 -10.72 4.29
CA SER A 163 15.48 -9.60 4.33
C SER A 163 15.29 -8.88 2.99
N VAL A 164 16.19 -9.06 2.03
CA VAL A 164 16.09 -8.46 0.68
C VAL A 164 15.75 -9.47 -0.41
N THR A 165 15.72 -10.76 -0.10
CA THR A 165 15.22 -11.79 -1.03
C THR A 165 13.70 -11.84 -0.96
N PRO A 166 13.01 -11.82 -2.11
CA PRO A 166 11.55 -11.89 -2.18
C PRO A 166 11.02 -13.26 -1.78
#